data_8ddbe56e00390497188e6ee55c8e4efb
#
_entry.id   8ddbe56e00390497188e6ee55c8e4efb
#
_cell.length_a   1.000
_cell.length_b   1.000
_cell.length_c   1.000
_cell.angle_alpha   90.00
_cell.angle_beta   90.00
_cell.angle_gamma   90.00
#
_symmetry.space_group_name_H-M   'P 1'
#
loop_
_entity.id
_entity.type
_entity.pdbx_description
1 polymer ?
#
loop_
_entity_poly.entity_id
_entity_poly.type
_entity_poly.pdbx_seq_one_letter_code
_entity_poly.pdbx_strand_id
1 'polypeptide(L)'
;MKKNSFLLSALMMLSVSMVGAQTVNLPAPNKAKKTATVMEALAARHSERAFSDKKLTGQELSDLLWATTGKNREDGKLTAPTAMNRQEIRVYVFTADKVSEYLPQTNQLQQITTGDHRAIVAGRQEAVKNAPVMLLLVADLDKFKSNNQHAQQMVAVDTGIACENINIYCASVGLATVPRGTMDHDAIRKLLNLNDNQIPLINNPVGYPAK
;
A
#
# COMPACT_ATOMS: atom_id res chain seq x y z
N MET A 1 60.01 -1.03 41.41
CA MET A 1 59.62 -0.64 40.04
C MET A 1 58.29 -1.27 39.72
N LYS A 2 57.17 -0.53 39.83
CA LYS A 2 55.81 -1.01 39.52
C LYS A 2 55.45 -0.51 38.14
N LYS A 3 55.17 -1.42 37.21
CA LYS A 3 54.69 -1.12 35.84
C LYS A 3 53.16 -0.95 35.89
N ASN A 4 52.70 0.24 35.63
CA ASN A 4 51.28 0.52 35.43
C ASN A 4 50.94 0.22 33.98
N SER A 5 50.08 -0.78 33.75
CA SER A 5 49.44 -1.05 32.46
C SER A 5 48.15 -0.24 32.38
N PHE A 6 48.15 0.76 31.49
CA PHE A 6 46.92 1.47 31.11
C PHE A 6 46.19 0.61 30.05
N LEU A 7 45.02 0.06 30.42
CA LEU A 7 44.08 -0.51 29.45
C LEU A 7 43.27 0.64 28.85
N LEU A 8 43.51 0.91 27.57
CA LEU A 8 42.71 1.85 26.77
C LEU A 8 41.48 1.09 26.23
N SER A 9 40.34 1.23 26.88
CA SER A 9 39.07 0.71 26.38
C SER A 9 38.54 1.63 25.26
N ALA A 10 38.69 1.18 24.00
CA ALA A 10 38.08 1.85 22.87
C ALA A 10 36.55 1.61 22.87
N LEU A 11 35.80 2.61 23.27
CA LEU A 11 34.34 2.63 23.17
C LEU A 11 33.94 2.87 21.72
N MET A 12 33.56 1.81 21.00
CA MET A 12 33.09 1.88 19.61
C MET A 12 31.65 2.40 19.66
N MET A 13 31.45 3.70 19.43
CA MET A 13 30.13 4.28 19.26
C MET A 13 29.57 3.81 17.91
N LEU A 14 28.61 2.87 17.95
CA LEU A 14 27.77 2.55 16.79
C LEU A 14 26.87 3.76 16.54
N SER A 15 27.22 4.58 15.54
CA SER A 15 26.32 5.61 15.03
C SER A 15 25.18 4.92 14.28
N VAL A 16 24.03 4.74 14.93
CA VAL A 16 22.76 4.41 14.26
C VAL A 16 22.38 5.65 13.47
N SER A 17 22.67 5.66 12.18
CA SER A 17 22.15 6.65 11.25
C SER A 17 20.62 6.47 11.22
N MET A 18 19.88 7.36 11.85
CA MET A 18 18.45 7.49 11.60
C MET A 18 18.28 7.91 10.13
N VAL A 19 18.00 6.95 9.26
CA VAL A 19 17.53 7.24 7.90
C VAL A 19 16.16 7.86 8.08
N GLY A 20 16.09 9.19 8.01
CA GLY A 20 14.81 9.91 8.00
C GLY A 20 13.92 9.32 6.89
N ALA A 21 12.65 9.08 7.18
CA ALA A 21 11.70 8.49 6.22
C ALA A 21 11.67 9.37 4.96
N GLN A 22 12.24 8.86 3.86
CA GLN A 22 12.30 9.57 2.59
C GLN A 22 10.88 9.66 2.00
N THR A 23 10.42 10.88 1.77
CA THR A 23 9.13 11.13 1.13
C THR A 23 9.36 11.55 -0.32
N VAL A 24 8.60 10.95 -1.25
CA VAL A 24 8.68 11.21 -2.69
C VAL A 24 7.33 11.72 -3.18
N ASN A 25 7.35 12.86 -3.88
CA ASN A 25 6.15 13.38 -4.53
C ASN A 25 5.80 12.50 -5.74
N LEU A 26 4.54 12.11 -5.84
CA LEU A 26 4.00 11.52 -7.05
C LEU A 26 3.61 12.62 -8.05
N PRO A 27 3.60 12.34 -9.36
CA PRO A 27 2.98 13.24 -10.34
C PRO A 27 1.53 13.54 -9.94
N ALA A 28 1.03 14.72 -10.29
CA ALA A 28 -0.39 15.03 -10.07
C ALA A 28 -1.28 14.00 -10.79
N PRO A 29 -2.35 13.49 -10.15
CA PRO A 29 -3.24 12.52 -10.78
C PRO A 29 -3.89 13.11 -12.04
N ASN A 30 -3.90 12.35 -13.13
CA ASN A 30 -4.47 12.78 -14.39
C ASN A 30 -5.99 12.55 -14.42
N LYS A 31 -6.75 13.45 -13.79
CA LYS A 31 -8.21 13.39 -13.71
C LYS A 31 -8.93 13.53 -15.05
N ALA A 32 -8.24 14.04 -16.08
CA ALA A 32 -8.77 14.20 -17.43
C ALA A 32 -8.39 13.03 -18.37
N LYS A 33 -7.72 12.00 -17.83
CA LYS A 33 -7.34 10.83 -18.61
C LYS A 33 -8.58 10.15 -19.20
N LYS A 34 -8.55 9.92 -20.51
CA LYS A 34 -9.58 9.11 -21.16
C LYS A 34 -9.41 7.66 -20.73
N THR A 35 -10.42 7.12 -20.09
CA THR A 35 -10.52 5.72 -19.64
C THR A 35 -11.80 5.13 -20.20
N ALA A 36 -12.00 3.82 -20.05
CA ALA A 36 -13.29 3.22 -20.28
C ALA A 36 -14.35 3.88 -19.35
N THR A 37 -15.59 3.91 -19.79
CA THR A 37 -16.71 4.34 -18.97
C THR A 37 -16.88 3.39 -17.77
N VAL A 38 -17.60 3.83 -16.75
CA VAL A 38 -17.90 2.98 -15.58
C VAL A 38 -18.57 1.66 -15.99
N MET A 39 -19.52 1.71 -16.95
CA MET A 39 -20.22 0.51 -17.42
C MET A 39 -19.29 -0.43 -18.18
N GLU A 40 -18.41 0.08 -19.02
CA GLU A 40 -17.40 -0.72 -19.71
C GLU A 40 -16.39 -1.30 -18.73
N ALA A 41 -15.95 -0.55 -17.73
CA ALA A 41 -15.05 -1.05 -16.69
C ALA A 41 -15.68 -2.16 -15.86
N LEU A 42 -16.96 -2.01 -15.47
CA LEU A 42 -17.72 -3.06 -14.76
C LEU A 42 -17.88 -4.32 -15.62
N ALA A 43 -18.16 -4.17 -16.91
CA ALA A 43 -18.28 -5.30 -17.85
C ALA A 43 -16.93 -6.01 -18.08
N ALA A 44 -15.81 -5.28 -18.10
CA ALA A 44 -14.47 -5.81 -18.32
C ALA A 44 -13.81 -6.36 -17.05
N ARG A 45 -14.23 -5.90 -15.87
CA ARG A 45 -13.61 -6.28 -14.59
C ARG A 45 -13.66 -7.80 -14.36
N HIS A 46 -12.51 -8.38 -14.20
CA HIS A 46 -12.36 -9.79 -13.79
C HIS A 46 -11.11 -9.94 -12.91
N SER A 47 -11.00 -11.05 -12.20
CA SER A 47 -9.81 -11.39 -11.41
C SER A 47 -8.73 -11.94 -12.31
N GLU A 48 -7.65 -11.18 -12.52
CA GLU A 48 -6.47 -11.59 -13.29
C GLU A 48 -5.28 -11.81 -12.37
N ARG A 49 -4.56 -12.91 -12.57
CA ARG A 49 -3.43 -13.34 -11.72
C ARG A 49 -2.12 -13.51 -12.49
N ALA A 50 -2.15 -13.32 -13.79
CA ALA A 50 -0.97 -13.40 -14.65
C ALA A 50 -0.51 -11.98 -15.04
N PHE A 51 0.71 -11.63 -14.67
CA PHE A 51 1.27 -10.30 -14.84
C PHE A 51 2.52 -10.36 -15.71
N SER A 52 2.67 -9.36 -16.61
CA SER A 52 3.92 -9.16 -17.33
C SER A 52 4.93 -8.44 -16.43
N ASP A 53 6.21 -8.52 -16.81
CA ASP A 53 7.30 -7.83 -16.08
C ASP A 53 7.33 -6.30 -16.29
N LYS A 54 6.42 -5.77 -17.13
CA LYS A 54 6.36 -4.34 -17.41
C LYS A 54 5.97 -3.58 -16.16
N LYS A 55 6.85 -2.69 -15.71
CA LYS A 55 6.60 -1.81 -14.55
C LYS A 55 5.55 -0.74 -14.88
N LEU A 56 4.75 -0.34 -13.90
CA LEU A 56 3.92 0.84 -13.99
C LEU A 56 4.82 2.08 -14.02
N THR A 57 4.43 3.07 -14.82
CA THR A 57 5.05 4.41 -14.77
C THR A 57 4.67 5.13 -13.48
N GLY A 58 5.42 6.15 -13.11
CA GLY A 58 5.09 6.98 -11.95
C GLY A 58 3.71 7.64 -12.05
N GLN A 59 3.27 8.01 -13.28
CA GLN A 59 1.94 8.57 -13.52
C GLN A 59 0.84 7.52 -13.32
N GLU A 60 1.02 6.31 -13.85
CA GLU A 60 0.05 5.21 -13.66
C GLU A 60 -0.09 4.81 -12.21
N LEU A 61 1.02 4.78 -11.46
CA LEU A 61 0.99 4.52 -10.03
C LEU A 61 0.27 5.65 -9.27
N SER A 62 0.52 6.91 -9.62
CA SER A 62 -0.16 8.06 -9.03
C SER A 62 -1.66 8.02 -9.27
N ASP A 63 -2.08 7.78 -10.52
CA ASP A 63 -3.48 7.71 -10.91
C ASP A 63 -4.20 6.55 -10.18
N LEU A 64 -3.55 5.39 -10.07
CA LEU A 64 -4.06 4.21 -9.34
C LEU A 64 -4.25 4.51 -7.85
N LEU A 65 -3.25 5.09 -7.21
CA LEU A 65 -3.29 5.41 -5.77
C LEU A 65 -4.34 6.49 -5.49
N TRP A 66 -4.43 7.50 -6.36
CA TRP A 66 -5.47 8.51 -6.25
C TRP A 66 -6.87 7.89 -6.42
N ALA A 67 -7.06 7.00 -7.38
CA ALA A 67 -8.33 6.30 -7.54
C ALA A 67 -8.68 5.49 -6.29
N THR A 68 -7.70 4.86 -5.65
CA THR A 68 -7.89 4.04 -4.45
C THR A 68 -8.42 4.85 -3.27
N THR A 69 -7.67 5.85 -2.82
CA THR A 69 -7.97 6.64 -1.61
C THR A 69 -7.47 8.08 -1.71
N GLY A 70 -7.25 8.62 -2.91
CA GLY A 70 -6.70 9.96 -3.06
C GLY A 70 -7.65 11.08 -2.66
N LYS A 71 -7.08 12.22 -2.27
CA LYS A 71 -7.86 13.43 -2.00
C LYS A 71 -8.55 13.93 -3.27
N ASN A 72 -9.88 14.00 -3.26
CA ASN A 72 -10.67 14.40 -4.44
C ASN A 72 -11.43 15.72 -4.27
N ARG A 73 -11.43 16.30 -3.06
CA ARG A 73 -12.12 17.56 -2.72
C ARG A 73 -11.25 18.44 -1.83
N GLU A 74 -11.53 19.75 -1.84
CA GLU A 74 -10.80 20.73 -1.05
C GLU A 74 -10.95 20.53 0.46
N ASP A 75 -12.11 20.03 0.90
CA ASP A 75 -12.40 19.70 2.29
C ASP A 75 -11.62 18.47 2.85
N GLY A 76 -10.70 17.92 2.05
CA GLY A 76 -9.81 16.83 2.45
C GLY A 76 -10.43 15.43 2.38
N LYS A 77 -11.65 15.30 1.84
CA LYS A 77 -12.28 13.99 1.65
C LYS A 77 -11.63 13.23 0.49
N LEU A 78 -11.78 11.90 0.53
CA LEU A 78 -11.08 10.98 -0.36
C LEU A 78 -12.02 10.40 -1.42
N THR A 79 -11.45 9.74 -2.43
CA THR A 79 -12.18 9.01 -3.47
C THR A 79 -12.98 7.84 -2.90
N ALA A 80 -12.44 7.13 -1.91
CA ALA A 80 -13.17 6.14 -1.15
C ALA A 80 -13.80 6.78 0.10
N PRO A 81 -15.13 6.72 0.29
CA PRO A 81 -15.75 7.13 1.53
C PRO A 81 -15.37 6.17 2.67
N THR A 82 -15.34 6.67 3.89
CA THR A 82 -15.20 5.85 5.09
C THR A 82 -16.24 6.24 6.14
N ALA A 83 -16.59 5.30 7.01
CA ALA A 83 -17.55 5.54 8.08
C ALA A 83 -17.17 6.79 8.91
N MET A 84 -18.07 7.74 9.04
CA MET A 84 -17.84 9.01 9.72
C MET A 84 -16.62 9.82 9.21
N ASN A 85 -16.19 9.59 7.97
CA ASN A 85 -15.01 10.19 7.38
C ASN A 85 -13.74 9.98 8.23
N ARG A 86 -13.56 8.80 8.79
CA ARG A 86 -12.40 8.46 9.65
C ARG A 86 -11.09 8.38 8.88
N GLN A 87 -11.16 8.09 7.57
CA GLN A 87 -9.99 7.94 6.68
C GLN A 87 -8.96 6.97 7.27
N GLU A 88 -9.44 5.83 7.76
CA GLU A 88 -8.67 4.83 8.48
C GLU A 88 -7.95 3.85 7.57
N ILE A 89 -8.22 3.86 6.25
CA ILE A 89 -7.59 2.93 5.33
C ILE A 89 -6.22 3.44 4.91
N ARG A 90 -5.17 2.76 5.37
CA ARG A 90 -3.78 3.00 4.99
C ARG A 90 -3.43 2.13 3.79
N VAL A 91 -2.80 2.72 2.78
CA VAL A 91 -2.42 2.02 1.55
C VAL A 91 -0.91 1.90 1.50
N TYR A 92 -0.41 0.66 1.53
CA TYR A 92 1.00 0.37 1.36
C TYR A 92 1.29 -0.15 -0.05
N VAL A 93 2.38 0.31 -0.63
CA VAL A 93 2.83 0.01 -1.98
C VAL A 93 4.09 -0.82 -1.89
N PHE A 94 4.02 -2.07 -2.33
CA PHE A 94 5.14 -2.98 -2.41
C PHE A 94 5.60 -3.08 -3.87
N THR A 95 6.87 -2.79 -4.11
CA THR A 95 7.54 -2.95 -5.40
C THR A 95 8.77 -3.86 -5.26
N ALA A 96 9.45 -4.17 -6.35
CA ALA A 96 10.72 -4.90 -6.29
C ALA A 96 11.84 -4.14 -5.56
N ASP A 97 11.71 -2.82 -5.45
CA ASP A 97 12.79 -1.98 -4.94
C ASP A 97 12.56 -1.53 -3.48
N LYS A 98 11.30 -1.40 -3.07
CA LYS A 98 10.93 -0.82 -1.77
C LYS A 98 9.48 -1.04 -1.37
N VAL A 99 9.21 -0.76 -0.10
CA VAL A 99 7.86 -0.62 0.46
C VAL A 99 7.65 0.83 0.88
N SER A 100 6.50 1.39 0.52
CA SER A 100 6.13 2.76 0.87
C SER A 100 4.69 2.83 1.35
N GLU A 101 4.35 3.82 2.16
CA GLU A 101 2.98 4.19 2.50
C GLU A 101 2.53 5.35 1.60
N TYR A 102 1.32 5.26 1.07
CA TYR A 102 0.71 6.36 0.32
C TYR A 102 0.06 7.37 1.27
N LEU A 103 0.41 8.64 1.09
CA LEU A 103 -0.13 9.78 1.84
C LEU A 103 -1.18 10.50 0.97
N PRO A 104 -2.49 10.21 1.13
CA PRO A 104 -3.52 10.67 0.20
C PRO A 104 -3.73 12.18 0.20
N GLN A 105 -3.48 12.86 1.32
CA GLN A 105 -3.69 14.30 1.45
C GLN A 105 -2.67 15.13 0.64
N THR A 106 -1.46 14.59 0.45
CA THR A 106 -0.35 15.25 -0.23
C THR A 106 0.06 14.58 -1.53
N ASN A 107 -0.54 13.44 -1.89
CA ASN A 107 -0.20 12.61 -3.02
C ASN A 107 1.30 12.23 -3.05
N GLN A 108 1.76 11.69 -1.94
CA GLN A 108 3.17 11.34 -1.73
C GLN A 108 3.31 9.88 -1.34
N LEU A 109 4.51 9.33 -1.55
CA LEU A 109 4.94 8.05 -1.02
C LEU A 109 5.98 8.28 0.09
N GLN A 110 5.68 7.82 1.29
CA GLN A 110 6.63 7.75 2.39
C GLN A 110 7.31 6.39 2.37
N GLN A 111 8.61 6.34 2.15
CA GLN A 111 9.35 5.09 2.16
C GLN A 111 9.42 4.50 3.58
N ILE A 112 9.05 3.22 3.69
CA ILE A 112 9.12 2.44 4.94
C ILE A 112 10.43 1.65 4.98
N THR A 113 10.75 0.92 3.89
CA THR A 113 11.97 0.13 3.80
C THR A 113 12.37 -0.07 2.34
N THR A 114 13.59 -0.50 2.10
CA THR A 114 14.11 -0.91 0.80
C THR A 114 14.03 -2.43 0.63
N GLY A 115 14.20 -2.90 -0.62
CA GLY A 115 14.20 -4.32 -0.97
C GLY A 115 12.84 -4.84 -1.39
N ASP A 116 12.85 -6.05 -1.95
CA ASP A 116 11.67 -6.73 -2.45
C ASP A 116 11.00 -7.55 -1.33
N HIS A 117 9.87 -7.05 -0.87
CA HIS A 117 9.06 -7.70 0.16
C HIS A 117 7.70 -8.19 -0.37
N ARG A 118 7.51 -8.24 -1.70
CA ARG A 118 6.23 -8.67 -2.31
C ARG A 118 5.84 -10.10 -1.93
N ALA A 119 6.82 -10.96 -1.66
CA ALA A 119 6.58 -12.36 -1.30
C ALA A 119 5.70 -12.52 -0.05
N ILE A 120 5.84 -11.66 0.97
CA ILE A 120 5.00 -11.73 2.19
C ILE A 120 3.55 -11.34 1.89
N VAL A 121 3.32 -10.43 0.93
CA VAL A 121 1.97 -10.04 0.49
C VAL A 121 1.36 -11.10 -0.42
N ALA A 122 2.17 -11.74 -1.28
CA ALA A 122 1.74 -12.87 -2.11
C ALA A 122 1.33 -14.08 -1.26
N GLY A 123 1.98 -14.29 -0.11
CA GLY A 123 1.77 -15.44 0.73
C GLY A 123 2.06 -16.74 -0.03
N ARG A 124 1.12 -17.69 -0.01
CA ARG A 124 1.26 -19.00 -0.68
C ARG A 124 0.91 -18.99 -2.18
N GLN A 125 0.54 -17.84 -2.76
CA GLN A 125 0.09 -17.77 -4.14
C GLN A 125 1.24 -17.28 -5.05
N GLU A 126 2.02 -18.23 -5.56
CA GLU A 126 3.18 -17.95 -6.43
C GLU A 126 2.81 -17.14 -7.69
N ALA A 127 1.62 -17.39 -8.27
CA ALA A 127 1.18 -16.73 -9.51
C ALA A 127 1.20 -15.19 -9.43
N VAL A 128 0.99 -14.61 -8.25
CA VAL A 128 0.92 -13.15 -8.07
C VAL A 128 2.22 -12.54 -7.54
N LYS A 129 3.21 -13.38 -7.18
CA LYS A 129 4.45 -12.94 -6.54
C LYS A 129 5.25 -11.94 -7.39
N ASN A 130 5.15 -12.05 -8.72
CA ASN A 130 5.89 -11.22 -9.67
C ASN A 130 5.10 -9.99 -10.16
N ALA A 131 3.88 -9.74 -9.64
CA ALA A 131 3.18 -8.51 -9.97
C ALA A 131 4.08 -7.29 -9.70
N PRO A 132 4.23 -6.33 -10.66
CA PRO A 132 5.15 -5.21 -10.51
C PRO A 132 4.84 -4.33 -9.30
N VAL A 133 3.58 -4.26 -8.91
CA VAL A 133 3.10 -3.53 -7.72
C VAL A 133 2.14 -4.42 -6.94
N MET A 134 2.25 -4.42 -5.61
CA MET A 134 1.21 -4.95 -4.73
C MET A 134 0.72 -3.83 -3.81
N LEU A 135 -0.57 -3.54 -3.86
CA LEU A 135 -1.22 -2.64 -2.93
C LEU A 135 -1.74 -3.46 -1.75
N LEU A 136 -1.40 -3.05 -0.54
CA LEU A 136 -1.92 -3.63 0.69
C LEU A 136 -2.76 -2.59 1.42
N LEU A 137 -4.00 -2.93 1.71
CA LEU A 137 -4.93 -2.11 2.47
C LEU A 137 -4.93 -2.56 3.93
N VAL A 138 -4.54 -1.65 4.80
CA VAL A 138 -4.49 -1.84 6.25
C VAL A 138 -5.51 -0.93 6.91
N ALA A 139 -6.43 -1.51 7.67
CA ALA A 139 -7.39 -0.75 8.47
C ALA A 139 -6.76 -0.31 9.79
N ASP A 140 -6.93 0.96 10.17
CA ASP A 140 -6.42 1.56 11.39
C ASP A 140 -7.58 1.88 12.36
N LEU A 141 -7.87 0.95 13.28
CA LEU A 141 -8.93 1.07 14.28
C LEU A 141 -8.66 2.18 15.32
N ASP A 142 -7.43 2.67 15.45
CA ASP A 142 -7.12 3.81 16.32
C ASP A 142 -7.91 5.07 15.88
N LYS A 143 -8.23 5.17 14.59
CA LYS A 143 -9.08 6.22 14.04
C LYS A 143 -10.53 6.16 14.55
N PHE A 144 -11.01 4.98 14.91
CA PHE A 144 -12.32 4.79 15.54
C PHE A 144 -12.32 5.04 17.04
N LYS A 145 -11.15 5.08 17.67
CA LYS A 145 -11.00 5.10 19.13
C LYS A 145 -11.72 3.94 19.83
N SER A 146 -11.90 2.84 19.11
CA SER A 146 -12.59 1.63 19.55
C SER A 146 -12.19 0.47 18.64
N ASN A 147 -12.06 -0.72 19.17
CA ASN A 147 -11.87 -1.93 18.38
C ASN A 147 -13.01 -2.95 18.63
N ASN A 148 -14.21 -2.48 19.02
CA ASN A 148 -15.37 -3.33 19.16
C ASN A 148 -15.81 -3.94 17.82
N GLN A 149 -16.70 -4.92 17.88
CA GLN A 149 -17.18 -5.63 16.69
C GLN A 149 -17.75 -4.69 15.61
N HIS A 150 -18.45 -3.64 16.01
CA HIS A 150 -19.01 -2.66 15.05
C HIS A 150 -17.89 -1.90 14.32
N ALA A 151 -16.86 -1.42 15.02
CA ALA A 151 -15.71 -0.76 14.39
C ALA A 151 -14.99 -1.72 13.43
N GLN A 152 -14.78 -2.98 13.82
CA GLN A 152 -14.17 -4.01 12.97
C GLN A 152 -15.00 -4.28 11.71
N GLN A 153 -16.32 -4.31 11.81
CA GLN A 153 -17.21 -4.44 10.65
C GLN A 153 -17.11 -3.23 9.72
N MET A 154 -17.10 -2.01 10.26
CA MET A 154 -17.02 -0.80 9.45
C MET A 154 -15.70 -0.70 8.68
N VAL A 155 -14.57 -0.95 9.33
CA VAL A 155 -13.26 -0.90 8.62
C VAL A 155 -13.15 -1.98 7.55
N ALA A 156 -13.78 -3.14 7.73
CA ALA A 156 -13.83 -4.18 6.70
C ALA A 156 -14.66 -3.75 5.48
N VAL A 157 -15.82 -3.10 5.70
CA VAL A 157 -16.64 -2.54 4.65
C VAL A 157 -15.90 -1.43 3.90
N ASP A 158 -15.31 -0.48 4.62
CA ASP A 158 -14.59 0.66 4.05
C ASP A 158 -13.36 0.21 3.25
N THR A 159 -12.66 -0.84 3.74
CA THR A 159 -11.57 -1.48 3.00
C THR A 159 -12.06 -2.11 1.68
N GLY A 160 -13.22 -2.75 1.69
CA GLY A 160 -13.85 -3.31 0.48
C GLY A 160 -14.19 -2.24 -0.55
N ILE A 161 -14.68 -1.07 -0.10
CA ILE A 161 -14.96 0.09 -0.97
C ILE A 161 -13.67 0.59 -1.63
N ALA A 162 -12.60 0.79 -0.86
CA ALA A 162 -11.31 1.22 -1.40
C ALA A 162 -10.72 0.18 -2.36
N CYS A 163 -10.86 -1.11 -2.06
CA CYS A 163 -10.45 -2.21 -2.91
C CYS A 163 -11.21 -2.21 -4.26
N GLU A 164 -12.52 -1.95 -4.27
CA GLU A 164 -13.28 -1.91 -5.51
C GLU A 164 -12.88 -0.73 -6.39
N ASN A 165 -12.49 0.40 -5.82
CA ASN A 165 -11.89 1.50 -6.59
C ASN A 165 -10.65 1.04 -7.37
N ILE A 166 -9.79 0.19 -6.77
CA ILE A 166 -8.63 -0.41 -7.46
C ILE A 166 -9.11 -1.27 -8.64
N ASN A 167 -10.08 -2.14 -8.40
CA ASN A 167 -10.56 -3.09 -9.41
C ASN A 167 -11.17 -2.37 -10.62
N ILE A 168 -12.05 -1.40 -10.40
CA ILE A 168 -12.71 -0.62 -11.45
C ILE A 168 -11.70 0.25 -12.19
N TYR A 169 -10.78 0.92 -11.47
CA TYR A 169 -9.73 1.70 -12.11
C TYR A 169 -8.85 0.82 -13.01
N CYS A 170 -8.35 -0.31 -12.51
CA CYS A 170 -7.54 -1.23 -13.31
C CYS A 170 -8.27 -1.69 -14.57
N ALA A 171 -9.54 -2.11 -14.46
CA ALA A 171 -10.35 -2.50 -15.60
C ALA A 171 -10.53 -1.35 -16.61
N SER A 172 -10.69 -0.12 -16.14
CA SER A 172 -10.90 1.06 -17.01
C SER A 172 -9.67 1.44 -17.83
N VAL A 173 -8.47 1.02 -17.42
CA VAL A 173 -7.19 1.37 -18.07
C VAL A 173 -6.44 0.14 -18.61
N GLY A 174 -7.05 -1.05 -18.58
CA GLY A 174 -6.45 -2.28 -19.10
C GLY A 174 -5.32 -2.86 -18.23
N LEU A 175 -5.32 -2.58 -16.92
CA LEU A 175 -4.43 -3.21 -15.95
C LEU A 175 -5.10 -4.47 -15.38
N ALA A 176 -4.26 -5.47 -15.07
CA ALA A 176 -4.64 -6.69 -14.38
C ALA A 176 -4.62 -6.47 -12.87
N THR A 177 -5.59 -7.04 -12.15
CA THR A 177 -5.61 -7.08 -10.69
C THR A 177 -6.52 -8.19 -10.17
N VAL A 178 -6.36 -8.54 -8.91
CA VAL A 178 -7.25 -9.43 -8.17
C VAL A 178 -7.27 -9.06 -6.69
N PRO A 179 -8.45 -8.86 -6.07
CA PRO A 179 -8.56 -8.66 -4.63
C PRO A 179 -8.28 -9.98 -3.88
N ARG A 180 -7.46 -9.92 -2.82
CA ARG A 180 -7.04 -11.10 -2.07
C ARG A 180 -6.96 -10.80 -0.57
N GLY A 181 -7.45 -11.73 0.26
CA GLY A 181 -7.24 -11.74 1.70
C GLY A 181 -6.05 -12.60 2.15
N THR A 182 -5.46 -13.41 1.26
CA THR A 182 -4.34 -14.30 1.59
C THR A 182 -3.02 -13.53 1.58
N MET A 183 -2.28 -13.58 2.70
CA MET A 183 -0.98 -12.94 2.90
C MET A 183 -0.30 -13.54 4.13
N ASP A 184 0.96 -13.21 4.37
CA ASP A 184 1.66 -13.51 5.63
C ASP A 184 1.44 -12.34 6.62
N HIS A 185 0.41 -12.45 7.45
CA HIS A 185 0.02 -11.39 8.38
C HIS A 185 1.12 -11.06 9.38
N ASP A 186 1.81 -12.06 9.92
CA ASP A 186 2.84 -11.85 10.95
C ASP A 186 4.07 -11.14 10.37
N ALA A 187 4.53 -11.59 9.20
CA ALA A 187 5.64 -10.93 8.50
C ALA A 187 5.30 -9.49 8.11
N ILE A 188 4.08 -9.23 7.64
CA ILE A 188 3.61 -7.87 7.30
C ILE A 188 3.55 -6.99 8.54
N ARG A 189 2.95 -7.46 9.65
CA ARG A 189 2.87 -6.70 10.90
C ARG A 189 4.25 -6.31 11.41
N LYS A 190 5.20 -7.25 11.37
CA LYS A 190 6.60 -7.01 11.76
C LYS A 190 7.28 -5.99 10.83
N LEU A 191 7.16 -6.16 9.50
CA LEU A 191 7.81 -5.29 8.51
C LEU A 191 7.33 -3.85 8.61
N LEU A 192 6.00 -3.66 8.75
CA LEU A 192 5.37 -2.35 8.79
C LEU A 192 5.26 -1.76 10.20
N ASN A 193 5.75 -2.49 11.22
CA ASN A 193 5.65 -2.12 12.64
C ASN A 193 4.20 -1.76 13.05
N LEU A 194 3.23 -2.60 12.66
CA LEU A 194 1.82 -2.40 12.96
C LEU A 194 1.50 -2.76 14.41
N ASN A 195 0.70 -1.91 15.08
CA ASN A 195 0.13 -2.24 16.38
C ASN A 195 -1.11 -3.16 16.25
N ASP A 196 -1.70 -3.59 17.38
CA ASP A 196 -2.82 -4.54 17.38
C ASP A 196 -4.11 -3.98 16.77
N ASN A 197 -4.26 -2.67 16.71
CA ASN A 197 -5.40 -2.00 16.11
C ASN A 197 -5.23 -1.76 14.60
N GLN A 198 -4.08 -2.10 14.01
CA GLN A 198 -3.79 -1.96 12.59
C GLN A 198 -3.84 -3.33 11.92
N ILE A 199 -4.85 -3.55 11.09
CA ILE A 199 -5.21 -4.87 10.57
C ILE A 199 -5.01 -4.91 9.05
N PRO A 200 -4.05 -5.70 8.52
CA PRO A 200 -3.96 -5.99 7.10
C PRO A 200 -5.18 -6.80 6.65
N LEU A 201 -5.99 -6.28 5.72
CA LEU A 201 -7.25 -6.91 5.34
C LEU A 201 -7.24 -7.43 3.90
N ILE A 202 -6.90 -6.59 2.93
CA ILE A 202 -6.98 -6.91 1.51
C ILE A 202 -5.68 -6.50 0.83
N ASN A 203 -5.25 -7.26 -0.15
CA ASN A 203 -4.19 -6.86 -1.07
C ASN A 203 -4.61 -7.03 -2.52
N ASN A 204 -4.11 -6.15 -3.38
CA ASN A 204 -4.28 -6.17 -4.81
C ASN A 204 -2.90 -6.17 -5.48
N PRO A 205 -2.43 -7.30 -6.05
CA PRO A 205 -1.39 -7.26 -7.05
C PRO A 205 -1.90 -6.53 -8.29
N VAL A 206 -1.09 -5.63 -8.83
CA VAL A 206 -1.46 -4.81 -9.99
C VAL A 206 -0.30 -4.80 -10.98
N GLY A 207 -0.61 -4.94 -12.25
CA GLY A 207 0.34 -4.89 -13.36
C GLY A 207 -0.35 -4.93 -14.70
N TYR A 208 0.43 -4.97 -15.76
CA TYR A 208 -0.12 -5.29 -17.08
C TYR A 208 -0.41 -6.79 -17.17
N PRO A 209 -1.47 -7.23 -17.85
CA PRO A 209 -1.75 -8.65 -18.03
C PRO A 209 -0.60 -9.32 -18.79
N ALA A 210 -0.29 -10.57 -18.45
CA ALA A 210 0.57 -11.41 -19.28
C ALA A 210 -0.12 -11.64 -20.63
N LYS A 211 0.69 -11.76 -21.68
CA LYS A 211 0.18 -12.09 -23.02
C LYS A 211 -0.13 -13.58 -23.12
#